data_ef86b1b752f0ef5b821fd260fa89d051
#
_entry.id   ef86b1b752f0ef5b821fd260fa89d051
#
_cell.length_a   1.000
_cell.length_b   1.000
_cell.length_c   1.000
_cell.angle_alpha   90.00
_cell.angle_beta   90.00
_cell.angle_gamma   90.00
#
_symmetry.space_group_name_H-M   'P 1'
#
loop_
_entity.id
_entity.type
_entity.pdbx_description
1 polymer ?
#
loop_
_entity_poly.entity_id
_entity_poly.type
_entity_poly.pdbx_seq_one_letter_code
_entity_poly.pdbx_strand_id
1 'polypeptide(L)'
;MTVSGDAPTTLRPRGRIFYGWYIVAAAVATNFYLSLTFFQGFQVFFLPILNEFQWSRTLMSGAFSLRQLETGVLAPVIGILVDSWGPRKVILTGVVIGGAGMVFLGFITSAWMYYLAFIIVSVGMSGVSHGISWPAIVSNWFRRLRGRAMGLAMSGPVVSGPFIILMVLLEERVGWRAALIALGVGLWVVGIPLGVIARPRPEPYGYLPDGDLPAPGGEG
;
A
#
# COMPACT_ATOMS: atom_id res chain seq x y z
N MET A 1 50.02 4.90 -30.59
CA MET A 1 49.21 3.73 -30.17
C MET A 1 48.01 4.28 -29.40
N THR A 2 46.92 4.44 -30.12
CA THR A 2 45.64 4.92 -29.62
C THR A 2 44.84 3.71 -29.13
N VAL A 3 44.58 3.63 -27.83
CA VAL A 3 43.63 2.64 -27.31
C VAL A 3 42.27 3.33 -27.22
N SER A 4 41.47 3.05 -28.23
CA SER A 4 40.04 3.35 -28.22
C SER A 4 39.34 2.37 -27.29
N GLY A 5 38.90 2.84 -26.15
CA GLY A 5 38.07 2.12 -25.21
C GLY A 5 36.63 2.57 -25.34
N ASP A 6 35.93 1.99 -26.34
CA ASP A 6 34.47 2.14 -26.45
C ASP A 6 33.77 1.46 -25.23
N ALA A 7 33.43 2.22 -24.24
CA ALA A 7 32.45 1.79 -23.25
C ALA A 7 31.07 1.66 -23.95
N PRO A 8 30.35 0.55 -23.82
CA PRO A 8 29.04 0.40 -24.42
C PRO A 8 28.05 1.33 -23.77
N THR A 9 27.81 2.48 -24.39
CA THR A 9 26.68 3.35 -24.08
C THR A 9 25.40 2.64 -24.50
N THR A 10 24.87 1.79 -23.65
CA THR A 10 23.55 1.20 -23.84
C THR A 10 22.48 2.27 -23.64
N LEU A 11 22.33 3.12 -24.65
CA LEU A 11 21.19 4.03 -24.76
C LEU A 11 19.92 3.16 -24.87
N ARG A 12 19.14 3.10 -23.82
CA ARG A 12 17.83 2.43 -23.88
C ARG A 12 16.92 3.19 -24.83
N PRO A 13 16.21 2.49 -25.74
CA PRO A 13 15.42 3.12 -26.79
C PRO A 13 14.31 4.01 -26.23
N ARG A 14 14.15 5.16 -26.85
CA ARG A 14 13.17 6.25 -26.61
C ARG A 14 11.70 5.83 -26.82
N GLY A 15 11.28 4.63 -26.49
CA GLY A 15 9.91 4.13 -26.76
C GLY A 15 9.22 3.42 -25.61
N ARG A 16 9.88 3.25 -24.46
CA ARG A 16 9.26 2.60 -23.30
C ARG A 16 8.88 3.65 -22.25
N ILE A 17 7.64 3.53 -21.77
CA ILE A 17 7.15 4.31 -20.62
C ILE A 17 8.19 4.22 -19.49
N PHE A 18 8.57 5.36 -18.92
CA PHE A 18 9.50 5.42 -17.79
C PHE A 18 9.00 4.57 -16.63
N TYR A 19 9.87 3.72 -16.09
CA TYR A 19 9.47 2.75 -15.05
C TYR A 19 8.85 3.39 -13.81
N GLY A 20 9.21 4.63 -13.49
CA GLY A 20 8.60 5.39 -12.42
C GLY A 20 7.07 5.47 -12.50
N TRP A 21 6.48 5.50 -13.70
CA TRP A 21 5.03 5.51 -13.87
C TRP A 21 4.37 4.19 -13.51
N TYR A 22 5.05 3.04 -13.70
CA TYR A 22 4.56 1.75 -13.18
C TYR A 22 4.55 1.72 -11.65
N ILE A 23 5.52 2.39 -11.00
CA ILE A 23 5.55 2.54 -9.54
C ILE A 23 4.37 3.42 -9.08
N VAL A 24 4.09 4.52 -9.78
CA VAL A 24 2.92 5.38 -9.49
C VAL A 24 1.63 4.58 -9.66
N ALA A 25 1.48 3.82 -10.73
CA ALA A 25 0.31 2.97 -10.95
C ALA A 25 0.16 1.90 -9.85
N ALA A 26 1.26 1.28 -9.41
CA ALA A 26 1.25 0.34 -8.30
C ALA A 26 0.85 1.01 -6.98
N ALA A 27 1.33 2.24 -6.72
CA ALA A 27 0.92 3.03 -5.56
C ALA A 27 -0.58 3.36 -5.59
N VAL A 28 -1.10 3.82 -6.74
CA VAL A 28 -2.54 4.08 -6.93
C VAL A 28 -3.36 2.83 -6.67
N ALA A 29 -3.00 1.70 -7.29
CA ALA A 29 -3.73 0.44 -7.14
C ALA A 29 -3.71 -0.08 -5.70
N THR A 30 -2.56 0.01 -5.01
CA THR A 30 -2.46 -0.37 -3.60
C THR A 30 -3.31 0.53 -2.72
N ASN A 31 -3.19 1.84 -2.87
CA ASN A 31 -3.97 2.81 -2.08
C ASN A 31 -5.48 2.72 -2.38
N PHE A 32 -5.86 2.46 -3.62
CA PHE A 32 -7.24 2.18 -4.01
C PHE A 32 -7.76 0.94 -3.28
N TYR A 33 -7.03 -0.18 -3.33
CA TYR A 33 -7.44 -1.43 -2.69
C TYR A 33 -7.57 -1.26 -1.17
N LEU A 34 -6.58 -0.65 -0.51
CA LEU A 34 -6.62 -0.40 0.93
C LEU A 34 -7.76 0.52 1.34
N SER A 35 -8.00 1.57 0.57
CA SER A 35 -9.10 2.49 0.84
C SER A 35 -10.44 1.79 0.69
N LEU A 36 -10.62 1.04 -0.40
CA LEU A 36 -11.86 0.32 -0.67
C LEU A 36 -12.16 -0.75 0.38
N THR A 37 -11.14 -1.49 0.84
CA THR A 37 -11.35 -2.65 1.70
C THR A 37 -11.29 -2.31 3.18
N PHE A 38 -10.34 -1.48 3.60
CA PHE A 38 -10.10 -1.22 5.02
C PHE A 38 -10.59 0.15 5.50
N PHE A 39 -10.29 1.23 4.76
CA PHE A 39 -10.63 2.57 5.25
C PHE A 39 -12.11 2.91 5.09
N GLN A 40 -12.68 2.67 3.93
CA GLN A 40 -14.09 2.96 3.62
C GLN A 40 -14.94 1.69 3.69
N GLY A 41 -14.47 0.60 3.11
CA GLY A 41 -15.22 -0.65 3.01
C GLY A 41 -15.50 -1.31 4.35
N PHE A 42 -14.63 -1.12 5.36
CA PHE A 42 -14.88 -1.68 6.69
C PHE A 42 -16.19 -1.17 7.34
N GLN A 43 -16.64 0.02 6.98
CA GLN A 43 -17.91 0.56 7.47
C GLN A 43 -19.11 -0.30 7.04
N VAL A 44 -19.01 -0.98 5.89
CA VAL A 44 -20.05 -1.90 5.40
C VAL A 44 -20.21 -3.08 6.36
N PHE A 45 -19.11 -3.60 6.91
CA PHE A 45 -19.11 -4.75 7.81
C PHE A 45 -19.47 -4.41 9.26
N PHE A 46 -19.52 -3.11 9.60
CA PHE A 46 -19.79 -2.65 10.98
C PHE A 46 -21.15 -3.13 11.50
N LEU A 47 -22.22 -2.93 10.74
CA LEU A 47 -23.58 -3.30 11.14
C LEU A 47 -23.79 -4.81 11.18
N PRO A 48 -23.39 -5.61 10.18
CA PRO A 48 -23.48 -7.06 10.24
C PRO A 48 -22.79 -7.67 11.47
N ILE A 49 -21.56 -7.24 11.77
CA ILE A 49 -20.82 -7.72 12.94
C ILE A 49 -21.54 -7.32 14.25
N LEU A 50 -21.95 -6.05 14.36
CA LEU A 50 -22.66 -5.55 15.52
C LEU A 50 -23.95 -6.33 15.79
N ASN A 51 -24.71 -6.63 14.73
CA ASN A 51 -25.98 -7.36 14.84
C ASN A 51 -25.79 -8.82 15.19
N GLU A 52 -24.75 -9.48 14.65
CA GLU A 52 -24.51 -10.90 14.94
C GLU A 52 -24.09 -11.12 16.40
N PHE A 53 -23.20 -10.27 16.92
CA PHE A 53 -22.67 -10.42 18.28
C PHE A 53 -23.45 -9.63 19.34
N GLN A 54 -24.42 -8.82 18.95
CA GLN A 54 -25.19 -7.92 19.84
C GLN A 54 -24.27 -7.03 20.70
N TRP A 55 -23.12 -6.63 20.14
CA TRP A 55 -22.19 -5.76 20.84
C TRP A 55 -22.69 -4.31 20.85
N SER A 56 -22.20 -3.52 21.81
CA SER A 56 -22.51 -2.08 21.84
C SER A 56 -21.75 -1.36 20.72
N ARG A 57 -22.36 -0.28 20.20
CA ARG A 57 -21.69 0.61 19.23
C ARG A 57 -20.40 1.19 19.79
N THR A 58 -20.36 1.46 21.11
CA THR A 58 -19.18 1.96 21.82
C THR A 58 -18.03 0.95 21.75
N LEU A 59 -18.29 -0.34 21.95
CA LEU A 59 -17.29 -1.40 21.83
C LEU A 59 -16.75 -1.44 20.39
N MET A 60 -17.63 -1.46 19.41
CA MET A 60 -17.21 -1.52 18.00
C MET A 60 -16.40 -0.29 17.57
N SER A 61 -16.84 0.93 17.96
CA SER A 61 -16.11 2.16 17.62
C SER A 61 -14.82 2.35 18.41
N GLY A 62 -14.68 1.70 19.57
CA GLY A 62 -13.43 1.68 20.34
C GLY A 62 -12.23 1.18 19.55
N ALA A 63 -12.42 0.19 18.66
CA ALA A 63 -11.36 -0.30 17.81
C ALA A 63 -10.86 0.78 16.80
N PHE A 64 -11.73 1.66 16.32
CA PHE A 64 -11.33 2.79 15.47
C PHE A 64 -10.53 3.83 16.25
N SER A 65 -10.93 4.10 17.49
CA SER A 65 -10.17 5.00 18.38
C SER A 65 -8.79 4.43 18.69
N LEU A 66 -8.71 3.13 18.98
CA LEU A 66 -7.45 2.43 19.20
C LEU A 66 -6.53 2.51 17.98
N ARG A 67 -7.07 2.33 16.78
CA ARG A 67 -6.33 2.50 15.51
C ARG A 67 -5.77 3.91 15.37
N GLN A 68 -6.53 4.95 15.70
CA GLN A 68 -6.03 6.33 15.63
C GLN A 68 -4.84 6.56 16.55
N LEU A 69 -4.91 6.06 17.78
CA LEU A 69 -3.80 6.10 18.74
C LEU A 69 -2.60 5.31 18.22
N GLU A 70 -2.82 4.10 17.73
CA GLU A 70 -1.80 3.22 17.17
C GLU A 70 -1.08 3.89 15.99
N THR A 71 -1.81 4.50 15.07
CA THR A 71 -1.22 5.20 13.91
C THR A 71 -0.28 6.31 14.36
N GLY A 72 -0.63 7.07 15.40
CA GLY A 72 0.23 8.11 15.96
C GLY A 72 1.52 7.55 16.58
N VAL A 73 1.43 6.43 17.30
CA VAL A 73 2.56 5.78 17.95
C VAL A 73 3.44 5.04 16.96
N LEU A 74 2.84 4.36 15.97
CA LEU A 74 3.58 3.55 15.00
C LEU A 74 4.23 4.37 13.88
N ALA A 75 3.77 5.58 13.58
CA ALA A 75 4.33 6.38 12.49
C ALA A 75 5.86 6.58 12.60
N PRO A 76 6.44 6.95 13.76
CA PRO A 76 7.89 7.01 13.91
C PRO A 76 8.58 5.65 13.73
N VAL A 77 7.99 4.57 14.24
CA VAL A 77 8.53 3.21 14.12
C VAL A 77 8.57 2.77 12.66
N ILE A 78 7.48 3.00 11.93
CA ILE A 78 7.42 2.70 10.48
C ILE A 78 8.44 3.56 9.72
N GLY A 79 8.63 4.83 10.08
CA GLY A 79 9.68 5.68 9.51
C GLY A 79 11.06 5.05 9.66
N ILE A 80 11.44 4.64 10.87
CA ILE A 80 12.72 3.96 11.15
C ILE A 80 12.84 2.64 10.35
N LEU A 81 11.76 1.86 10.27
CA LEU A 81 11.75 0.62 9.49
C LEU A 81 11.94 0.88 7.98
N VAL A 82 11.31 1.91 7.44
CA VAL A 82 11.48 2.31 6.03
C VAL A 82 12.92 2.73 5.77
N ASP A 83 13.54 3.48 6.68
CA ASP A 83 14.92 3.95 6.54
C ASP A 83 15.94 2.80 6.67
N SER A 84 15.70 1.83 7.58
CA SER A 84 16.64 0.74 7.88
C SER A 84 16.46 -0.48 6.95
N TRP A 85 15.22 -0.93 6.70
CA TRP A 85 14.92 -2.12 5.90
C TRP A 85 14.62 -1.80 4.44
N GLY A 86 14.29 -0.54 4.17
CA GLY A 86 13.81 -0.06 2.89
C GLY A 86 12.30 -0.21 2.68
N PRO A 87 11.68 0.73 1.95
CA PRO A 87 10.22 0.82 1.83
C PRO A 87 9.58 -0.43 1.18
N ARG A 88 10.27 -1.11 0.26
CA ARG A 88 9.76 -2.32 -0.39
C ARG A 88 9.49 -3.47 0.59
N LYS A 89 10.43 -3.72 1.50
CA LYS A 89 10.27 -4.78 2.50
C LYS A 89 9.15 -4.44 3.47
N VAL A 90 9.05 -3.18 3.88
CA VAL A 90 7.99 -2.69 4.77
C VAL A 90 6.62 -2.87 4.11
N ILE A 91 6.47 -2.53 2.82
CA ILE A 91 5.23 -2.75 2.07
C ILE A 91 4.86 -4.24 2.04
N LEU A 92 5.80 -5.11 1.65
CA LEU A 92 5.54 -6.55 1.54
C LEU A 92 5.17 -7.17 2.88
N THR A 93 5.90 -6.84 3.94
CA THR A 93 5.61 -7.32 5.30
C THR A 93 4.24 -6.82 5.77
N GLY A 94 3.95 -5.55 5.51
CA GLY A 94 2.66 -4.94 5.85
C GLY A 94 1.48 -5.59 5.11
N VAL A 95 1.63 -5.91 3.81
CA VAL A 95 0.63 -6.64 3.02
C VAL A 95 0.37 -8.03 3.62
N VAL A 96 1.43 -8.75 4.01
CA VAL A 96 1.28 -10.09 4.59
C VAL A 96 0.57 -10.02 5.94
N ILE A 97 1.02 -9.13 6.84
CA ILE A 97 0.42 -8.96 8.18
C ILE A 97 -1.02 -8.44 8.07
N GLY A 98 -1.25 -7.43 7.25
CA GLY A 98 -2.58 -6.84 7.07
C GLY A 98 -3.58 -7.83 6.48
N GLY A 99 -3.17 -8.61 5.47
CA GLY A 99 -3.99 -9.67 4.89
C GLY A 99 -4.32 -10.78 5.91
N ALA A 100 -3.32 -11.22 6.69
CA ALA A 100 -3.53 -12.18 7.76
C ALA A 100 -4.51 -11.65 8.84
N GLY A 101 -4.38 -10.38 9.21
CA GLY A 101 -5.31 -9.73 10.14
C GLY A 101 -6.74 -9.68 9.59
N MET A 102 -6.94 -9.37 8.30
CA MET A 102 -8.26 -9.39 7.66
C MET A 102 -8.86 -10.79 7.59
N VAL A 103 -8.05 -11.79 7.26
CA VAL A 103 -8.48 -13.21 7.31
C VAL A 103 -8.87 -13.58 8.74
N PHE A 104 -8.05 -13.24 9.73
CA PHE A 104 -8.35 -13.50 11.13
C PHE A 104 -9.62 -12.78 11.60
N LEU A 105 -9.89 -11.57 11.10
CA LEU A 105 -11.12 -10.84 11.39
C LEU A 105 -12.38 -11.59 10.91
N GLY A 106 -12.28 -12.40 9.86
CA GLY A 106 -13.37 -13.29 9.40
C GLY A 106 -13.68 -14.45 10.35
N PHE A 107 -12.77 -14.81 11.27
CA PHE A 107 -12.91 -15.92 12.22
C PHE A 107 -13.21 -15.49 13.65
N ILE A 108 -13.47 -14.21 13.91
CA ILE A 108 -13.74 -13.71 15.25
C ILE A 108 -15.01 -14.33 15.84
N THR A 109 -14.95 -14.60 17.15
CA THR A 109 -16.07 -15.10 17.95
C THR A 109 -16.28 -14.33 19.24
N SER A 110 -15.33 -13.43 19.57
CA SER A 110 -15.35 -12.66 20.83
C SER A 110 -14.79 -11.25 20.66
N ALA A 111 -15.15 -10.34 21.54
CA ALA A 111 -14.73 -8.94 21.46
C ALA A 111 -13.20 -8.77 21.52
N TRP A 112 -12.50 -9.57 22.34
CA TRP A 112 -11.04 -9.47 22.41
C TRP A 112 -10.37 -9.92 21.10
N MET A 113 -10.91 -10.95 20.42
CA MET A 113 -10.42 -11.36 19.09
C MET A 113 -10.66 -10.27 18.05
N TYR A 114 -11.79 -9.57 18.12
CA TYR A 114 -12.07 -8.41 17.26
C TYR A 114 -11.01 -7.32 17.41
N TYR A 115 -10.71 -6.91 18.67
CA TYR A 115 -9.68 -5.91 18.93
C TYR A 115 -8.28 -6.38 18.48
N LEU A 116 -7.92 -7.64 18.76
CA LEU A 116 -6.65 -8.22 18.35
C LEU A 116 -6.52 -8.24 16.82
N ALA A 117 -7.54 -8.74 16.13
CA ALA A 117 -7.55 -8.75 14.67
C ALA A 117 -7.42 -7.34 14.09
N PHE A 118 -8.13 -6.38 14.69
CA PHE A 118 -8.11 -4.98 14.27
C PHE A 118 -6.71 -4.36 14.42
N ILE A 119 -6.01 -4.64 15.53
CA ILE A 119 -4.62 -4.22 15.75
C ILE A 119 -3.71 -4.84 14.69
N ILE A 120 -3.81 -6.15 14.43
CA ILE A 120 -2.98 -6.82 13.43
C ILE A 120 -3.18 -6.20 12.05
N VAL A 121 -4.43 -5.96 11.64
CA VAL A 121 -4.73 -5.27 10.37
C VAL A 121 -4.11 -3.88 10.36
N SER A 122 -4.30 -3.10 11.42
CA SER A 122 -3.84 -1.72 11.52
C SER A 122 -2.31 -1.62 11.45
N VAL A 123 -1.58 -2.46 12.19
CA VAL A 123 -0.11 -2.56 12.14
C VAL A 123 0.36 -2.89 10.72
N GLY A 124 -0.24 -3.89 10.08
CA GLY A 124 0.08 -4.24 8.69
C GLY A 124 -0.17 -3.08 7.73
N MET A 125 -1.33 -2.43 7.85
CA MET A 125 -1.71 -1.32 6.98
C MET A 125 -0.86 -0.06 7.18
N SER A 126 -0.33 0.18 8.39
CA SER A 126 0.56 1.31 8.67
C SER A 126 1.83 1.28 7.82
N GLY A 127 2.37 0.08 7.53
CA GLY A 127 3.53 -0.10 6.65
C GLY A 127 3.23 0.08 5.16
N VAL A 128 2.00 -0.22 4.74
CA VAL A 128 1.59 -0.22 3.32
C VAL A 128 0.93 1.09 2.91
N SER A 129 0.29 1.80 3.86
CA SER A 129 -0.55 2.94 3.58
C SER A 129 0.21 4.12 2.93
N HIS A 130 -0.58 5.02 2.36
CA HIS A 130 -0.15 6.21 1.61
C HIS A 130 0.72 7.21 2.38
N GLY A 131 0.97 6.99 3.68
CA GLY A 131 1.65 7.99 4.52
C GLY A 131 3.17 8.02 4.39
N ILE A 132 3.86 6.89 4.30
CA ILE A 132 5.32 6.83 4.43
C ILE A 132 5.98 6.07 3.29
N SER A 133 5.63 4.79 3.06
CA SER A 133 6.40 3.91 2.18
C SER A 133 6.29 4.28 0.69
N TRP A 134 5.08 4.50 0.17
CA TRP A 134 4.89 4.88 -1.23
C TRP A 134 5.43 6.27 -1.56
N PRO A 135 5.18 7.33 -0.74
CA PRO A 135 5.81 8.63 -0.94
C PRO A 135 7.33 8.59 -0.97
N ALA A 136 7.97 7.79 -0.10
CA ALA A 136 9.40 7.61 -0.10
C ALA A 136 9.92 7.06 -1.44
N ILE A 137 9.26 6.02 -1.99
CA ILE A 137 9.63 5.46 -3.29
C ILE A 137 9.41 6.48 -4.41
N VAL A 138 8.21 7.07 -4.50
CA VAL A 138 7.87 8.03 -5.56
C VAL A 138 8.84 9.22 -5.56
N SER A 139 9.23 9.72 -4.36
CA SER A 139 10.17 10.84 -4.25
C SER A 139 11.58 10.52 -4.75
N ASN A 140 12.01 9.26 -4.69
CA ASN A 140 13.30 8.83 -5.21
C ASN A 140 13.30 8.72 -6.74
N TRP A 141 12.15 8.39 -7.35
CA TRP A 141 12.01 8.22 -8.80
C TRP A 141 11.70 9.51 -9.54
N PHE A 142 11.12 10.51 -8.85
CA PHE A 142 10.71 11.77 -9.46
C PHE A 142 11.28 12.96 -8.68
N ARG A 143 11.98 13.84 -9.38
CA ARG A 143 12.46 15.13 -8.87
C ARG A 143 11.62 16.28 -9.43
N ARG A 144 11.65 16.48 -10.72
CA ARG A 144 10.94 17.56 -11.46
C ARG A 144 9.41 17.31 -11.48
N LEU A 145 8.98 16.06 -11.71
CA LEU A 145 7.57 15.68 -11.78
C LEU A 145 7.00 15.20 -10.44
N ARG A 146 7.75 15.36 -9.34
CA ARG A 146 7.40 14.85 -8.00
C ARG A 146 5.97 15.22 -7.57
N GLY A 147 5.56 16.47 -7.76
CA GLY A 147 4.21 16.92 -7.37
C GLY A 147 3.10 16.17 -8.12
N ARG A 148 3.26 15.99 -9.44
CA ARG A 148 2.29 15.25 -10.27
C ARG A 148 2.28 13.75 -9.91
N ALA A 149 3.45 13.14 -9.76
CA ALA A 149 3.59 11.73 -9.41
C ALA A 149 2.99 11.45 -8.02
N MET A 150 3.24 12.30 -7.04
CA MET A 150 2.66 12.22 -5.69
C MET A 150 1.14 12.42 -5.71
N GLY A 151 0.63 13.45 -6.40
CA GLY A 151 -0.80 13.70 -6.52
C GLY A 151 -1.54 12.50 -7.11
N LEU A 152 -1.00 11.89 -8.17
CA LEU A 152 -1.54 10.67 -8.75
C LEU A 152 -1.43 9.49 -7.78
N ALA A 153 -0.28 9.24 -7.16
CA ALA A 153 -0.11 8.13 -6.22
C ALA A 153 -1.10 8.19 -5.04
N MET A 154 -1.49 9.40 -4.63
CA MET A 154 -2.46 9.64 -3.55
C MET A 154 -3.92 9.66 -4.01
N SER A 155 -4.23 9.52 -5.30
CA SER A 155 -5.61 9.56 -5.82
C SER A 155 -6.43 8.29 -5.54
N GLY A 156 -5.77 7.18 -5.19
CA GLY A 156 -6.43 5.89 -4.94
C GLY A 156 -7.65 5.98 -4.03
N PRO A 157 -7.57 6.62 -2.84
CA PRO A 157 -8.72 6.78 -1.94
C PRO A 157 -9.89 7.55 -2.52
N VAL A 158 -9.64 8.55 -3.34
CA VAL A 158 -10.70 9.34 -3.98
C VAL A 158 -11.45 8.49 -5.01
N VAL A 159 -10.69 7.74 -5.81
CA VAL A 159 -11.25 6.86 -6.84
C VAL A 159 -12.02 5.68 -6.23
N SER A 160 -11.65 5.22 -5.04
CA SER A 160 -12.31 4.07 -4.39
C SER A 160 -13.74 4.33 -3.93
N GLY A 161 -14.13 5.59 -3.69
CA GLY A 161 -15.46 5.95 -3.16
C GLY A 161 -16.64 5.32 -3.92
N PRO A 162 -16.77 5.52 -5.25
CA PRO A 162 -17.86 4.93 -6.03
C PRO A 162 -17.90 3.40 -6.02
N PHE A 163 -16.77 2.75 -5.74
CA PHE A 163 -16.64 1.29 -5.74
C PHE A 163 -17.06 0.64 -4.42
N ILE A 164 -17.42 1.43 -3.40
CA ILE A 164 -17.88 0.88 -2.11
C ILE A 164 -19.13 0.01 -2.28
N ILE A 165 -19.93 0.26 -3.32
CA ILE A 165 -21.07 -0.57 -3.66
C ILE A 165 -20.69 -2.03 -3.90
N LEU A 166 -19.47 -2.30 -4.41
CA LEU A 166 -18.98 -3.65 -4.59
C LEU A 166 -18.77 -4.38 -3.26
N MET A 167 -18.42 -3.64 -2.20
CA MET A 167 -18.28 -4.19 -0.85
C MET A 167 -19.63 -4.56 -0.27
N VAL A 168 -20.66 -3.73 -0.50
CA VAL A 168 -22.04 -4.03 -0.09
C VAL A 168 -22.54 -5.27 -0.82
N LEU A 169 -22.40 -5.32 -2.15
CA LEU A 169 -22.81 -6.49 -2.94
C LEU A 169 -22.06 -7.78 -2.55
N LEU A 170 -20.79 -7.66 -2.21
CA LEU A 170 -20.00 -8.80 -1.75
C LEU A 170 -20.52 -9.28 -0.40
N GLU A 171 -20.78 -8.38 0.54
CA GLU A 171 -21.31 -8.69 1.87
C GLU A 171 -22.69 -9.35 1.77
N GLU A 172 -23.61 -8.79 0.98
CA GLU A 172 -24.94 -9.35 0.77
C GLU A 172 -24.93 -10.76 0.16
N ARG A 173 -23.95 -11.07 -0.72
CA ARG A 173 -23.89 -12.37 -1.39
C ARG A 173 -23.25 -13.47 -0.57
N VAL A 174 -22.17 -13.18 0.11
CA VAL A 174 -21.34 -14.22 0.78
C VAL A 174 -21.28 -14.05 2.31
N GLY A 175 -21.87 -12.96 2.82
CA GLY A 175 -21.81 -12.59 4.23
C GLY A 175 -20.47 -11.97 4.62
N TRP A 176 -20.46 -11.24 5.73
CA TRP A 176 -19.30 -10.44 6.16
C TRP A 176 -18.04 -11.28 6.46
N ARG A 177 -18.21 -12.52 6.99
CA ARG A 177 -17.07 -13.42 7.30
C ARG A 177 -16.30 -13.80 6.05
N ALA A 178 -17.00 -14.37 5.07
CA ALA A 178 -16.39 -14.80 3.82
C ALA A 178 -15.89 -13.61 3.01
N ALA A 179 -16.58 -12.48 3.06
CA ALA A 179 -16.12 -11.23 2.42
C ALA A 179 -14.78 -10.75 3.00
N LEU A 180 -14.62 -10.68 4.33
CA LEU A 180 -13.37 -10.28 4.97
C LEU A 180 -12.21 -11.24 4.66
N ILE A 181 -12.48 -12.56 4.64
CA ILE A 181 -11.47 -13.55 4.24
C ILE A 181 -11.07 -13.34 2.78
N ALA A 182 -12.05 -13.18 1.88
CA ALA A 182 -11.78 -12.94 0.46
C ALA A 182 -10.96 -11.66 0.23
N LEU A 183 -11.27 -10.59 0.96
CA LEU A 183 -10.54 -9.33 0.90
C LEU A 183 -9.11 -9.45 1.46
N GLY A 184 -8.90 -10.21 2.53
CA GLY A 184 -7.58 -10.50 3.07
C GLY A 184 -6.71 -11.29 2.10
N VAL A 185 -7.26 -12.36 1.50
CA VAL A 185 -6.59 -13.13 0.43
C VAL A 185 -6.36 -12.25 -0.81
N GLY A 186 -7.35 -11.45 -1.19
CA GLY A 186 -7.24 -10.49 -2.29
C GLY A 186 -6.10 -9.49 -2.07
N LEU A 187 -5.88 -9.05 -0.83
CA LEU A 187 -4.74 -8.20 -0.48
C LEU A 187 -3.39 -8.90 -0.76
N TRP A 188 -3.28 -10.19 -0.51
CA TRP A 188 -2.07 -10.94 -0.86
C TRP A 188 -1.91 -11.09 -2.37
N VAL A 189 -2.99 -11.46 -3.08
CA VAL A 189 -2.98 -11.66 -4.54
C VAL A 189 -2.65 -10.36 -5.29
N VAL A 190 -3.16 -9.23 -4.84
CA VAL A 190 -2.94 -7.91 -5.47
C VAL A 190 -1.73 -7.21 -4.88
N GLY A 191 -1.62 -7.16 -3.56
CA GLY A 191 -0.61 -6.35 -2.86
C GLY A 191 0.80 -6.91 -2.98
N ILE A 192 0.99 -8.24 -2.99
CA ILE A 192 2.34 -8.82 -3.12
C ILE A 192 2.95 -8.51 -4.50
N PRO A 193 2.28 -8.75 -5.65
CA PRO A 193 2.82 -8.35 -6.95
C PRO A 193 3.10 -6.85 -7.08
N LEU A 194 2.20 -6.00 -6.56
CA LEU A 194 2.40 -4.55 -6.57
C LEU A 194 3.58 -4.13 -5.69
N GLY A 195 3.76 -4.75 -4.52
CA GLY A 195 4.92 -4.54 -3.66
C GLY A 195 6.23 -5.01 -4.29
N VAL A 196 6.21 -6.06 -5.13
CA VAL A 196 7.38 -6.52 -5.89
C VAL A 196 7.79 -5.50 -6.96
N ILE A 197 6.83 -4.82 -7.60
CA ILE A 197 7.07 -3.74 -8.57
C ILE A 197 7.68 -2.50 -7.88
N ALA A 198 7.43 -2.31 -6.59
CA ALA A 198 7.93 -1.19 -5.80
C ALA A 198 9.46 -1.23 -5.64
N ARG A 199 10.20 -0.63 -6.59
CA ARG A 199 11.65 -0.51 -6.55
C ARG A 199 12.04 0.75 -5.78
N PRO A 200 12.86 0.63 -4.69
CA PRO A 200 13.14 1.76 -3.81
C PRO A 200 13.87 2.93 -4.46
N ARG A 201 14.79 2.65 -5.38
CA ARG A 201 15.66 3.62 -6.05
C ARG A 201 15.81 3.30 -7.53
N PRO A 202 15.97 4.30 -8.42
CA PRO A 202 16.18 4.09 -9.85
C PRO A 202 17.60 3.64 -10.21
N GLU A 203 18.64 4.09 -9.49
CA GLU A 203 20.04 3.94 -9.83
C GLU A 203 20.49 2.47 -9.99
N PRO A 204 20.13 1.52 -9.08
CA PRO A 204 20.53 0.11 -9.21
C PRO A 204 19.97 -0.57 -10.46
N TYR A 205 19.00 0.05 -11.12
CA TYR A 205 18.35 -0.48 -12.33
C TYR A 205 18.72 0.29 -13.59
N GLY A 206 19.75 1.18 -13.50
CA GLY A 206 20.24 1.96 -14.63
C GLY A 206 19.29 3.07 -15.09
N TYR A 207 18.46 3.59 -14.21
CA TYR A 207 17.61 4.75 -14.45
C TYR A 207 18.12 5.95 -13.67
N LEU A 208 17.96 7.14 -14.21
CA LEU A 208 18.05 8.40 -13.47
C LEU A 208 16.64 8.86 -13.07
N PRO A 209 16.53 9.69 -12.01
CA PRO A 209 15.27 10.31 -11.66
C PRO A 209 14.63 11.03 -12.85
N ASP A 210 13.29 11.02 -12.92
CA ASP A 210 12.51 11.57 -14.04
C ASP A 210 12.77 10.90 -15.41
N GLY A 211 13.62 9.86 -15.48
CA GLY A 211 14.03 9.22 -16.73
C GLY A 211 15.00 10.08 -17.56
N ASP A 212 15.66 11.02 -16.92
CA ASP A 212 16.65 11.88 -17.58
C ASP A 212 17.82 11.06 -18.12
N LEU A 213 18.47 11.55 -19.18
CA LEU A 213 19.69 10.97 -19.70
C LEU A 213 20.89 11.46 -18.88
N PRO A 214 21.96 10.66 -18.73
CA PRO A 214 23.21 11.15 -18.14
C PRO A 214 23.68 12.41 -18.89
N ALA A 215 24.08 13.41 -18.14
CA ALA A 215 24.64 14.63 -18.77
C ALA A 215 25.88 14.25 -19.58
N PRO A 216 26.00 14.69 -20.85
CA PRO A 216 27.21 14.46 -21.62
C PRO A 216 28.38 15.16 -20.93
N GLY A 217 29.31 14.39 -20.35
CA GLY A 217 30.54 14.91 -19.73
C GLY A 217 30.62 14.88 -18.19
N GLY A 218 29.67 14.27 -17.48
CA GLY A 218 29.78 14.06 -16.03
C GLY A 218 30.57 12.77 -15.72
N GLU A 219 31.88 12.86 -15.60
CA GLU A 219 32.70 11.88 -14.89
C GLU A 219 32.33 11.95 -13.41
N GLY A 220 31.88 10.80 -12.83
CA GLY A 220 31.57 10.65 -11.42
C GLY A 220 32.79 10.36 -10.57
#